data_5f2fa16a8ebcdcee03017f26c4149763
#
_entry.id   5f2fa16a8ebcdcee03017f26c4149763
#
_cell.length_a   1.000
_cell.length_b   1.000
_cell.length_c   1.000
_cell.angle_alpha   90.00
_cell.angle_beta   90.00
_cell.angle_gamma   90.00
#
_symmetry.space_group_name_H-M   'P 1'
#
loop_
_entity.id
_entity.type
_entity.pdbx_description
1 polymer ?
#
loop_
_entity_poly.entity_id
_entity_poly.type
_entity_poly.pdbx_seq_one_letter_code
_entity_poly.pdbx_strand_id
1 'polypeptide(L)'
;MFLEKHFAMPTITELYFRIAKGKIDLSKLREIDQINGLFKIEKKPTRRKNKSIQDYESEFVSMDSKKATLRIGDDFQGFDYQMAKCCNQIPGDKVFGFITVSSGIKIHRFNCPNAVNMMSKMAYRCIKARWKSDDMVERVAAIKIIGIDQFGLVNKITEIISNQININMKSISFETNDGVFEGRIKVLVYDTGHLEQLTREFEQVEGVKRVVRWGEEESEYD
;
A
#
# COMPACT_ATOMS: atom_id res chain seq x y z
N MET A 1 12.47 -27.84 22.88
CA MET A 1 11.59 -27.01 23.74
C MET A 1 11.98 -25.53 23.79
N PHE A 2 13.23 -25.15 24.11
CA PHE A 2 13.62 -23.74 24.17
C PHE A 2 13.77 -23.11 22.78
N LEU A 3 14.49 -23.75 21.87
CA LEU A 3 14.71 -23.28 20.51
C LEU A 3 13.42 -23.26 19.67
N GLU A 4 12.50 -24.20 19.91
CA GLU A 4 11.17 -24.20 19.27
C GLU A 4 10.38 -22.92 19.60
N LYS A 5 10.37 -22.55 20.89
CA LYS A 5 9.70 -21.32 21.34
C LYS A 5 10.39 -20.07 20.83
N HIS A 6 11.73 -20.08 20.73
CA HIS A 6 12.49 -18.93 20.24
C HIS A 6 12.24 -18.67 18.75
N PHE A 7 12.19 -19.73 17.94
CA PHE A 7 11.95 -19.62 16.50
C PHE A 7 10.47 -19.77 16.13
N ALA A 8 9.56 -19.79 17.10
CA ALA A 8 8.11 -19.96 16.91
C ALA A 8 7.76 -21.17 16.00
N MET A 9 8.44 -22.30 16.22
CA MET A 9 8.22 -23.52 15.43
C MET A 9 7.16 -24.40 16.07
N PRO A 10 6.27 -25.00 15.29
CA PRO A 10 5.20 -25.86 15.79
C PRO A 10 5.72 -27.19 16.35
N THR A 11 6.86 -27.70 15.85
CA THR A 11 7.45 -28.95 16.28
C THR A 11 8.98 -28.90 16.23
N ILE A 12 9.62 -29.75 17.06
CA ILE A 12 11.09 -29.90 17.11
C ILE A 12 11.63 -30.47 15.78
N THR A 13 10.87 -31.31 15.12
CA THR A 13 11.23 -31.92 13.83
C THR A 13 11.34 -30.86 12.73
N GLU A 14 10.40 -29.92 12.68
CA GLU A 14 10.42 -28.80 11.76
C GLU A 14 11.62 -27.88 12.02
N LEU A 15 11.95 -27.65 13.28
CA LEU A 15 13.13 -26.87 13.66
C LEU A 15 14.41 -27.51 13.12
N TYR A 16 14.62 -28.82 13.36
CA TYR A 16 15.80 -29.53 12.86
C TYR A 16 15.87 -29.57 11.33
N PHE A 17 14.74 -29.72 10.65
CA PHE A 17 14.67 -29.69 9.21
C PHE A 17 15.11 -28.34 8.63
N ARG A 18 14.70 -27.24 9.24
CA ARG A 18 15.11 -25.89 8.82
C ARG A 18 16.55 -25.55 9.13
N ILE A 19 17.08 -26.06 10.25
CA ILE A 19 18.52 -25.97 10.56
C ILE A 19 19.34 -26.73 9.53
N ALA A 20 18.96 -27.96 9.23
CA ALA A 20 19.66 -28.82 8.26
C ALA A 20 19.63 -28.22 6.83
N LYS A 21 18.57 -27.51 6.48
CA LYS A 21 18.47 -26.76 5.21
C LYS A 21 19.14 -25.39 5.21
N GLY A 22 19.84 -25.01 6.28
CA GLY A 22 20.50 -23.71 6.38
C GLY A 22 19.55 -22.51 6.45
N LYS A 23 18.26 -22.75 6.67
CA LYS A 23 17.25 -21.67 6.82
C LYS A 23 17.29 -20.99 8.16
N ILE A 24 17.93 -21.60 9.16
CA ILE A 24 18.14 -21.06 10.49
C ILE A 24 19.65 -21.10 10.77
N ASP A 25 20.22 -19.94 10.93
CA ASP A 25 21.63 -19.75 11.24
C ASP A 25 21.83 -19.72 12.75
N LEU A 26 22.36 -20.81 13.31
CA LEU A 26 22.65 -20.95 14.74
C LEU A 26 23.82 -20.06 15.21
N SER A 27 24.68 -19.60 14.28
CA SER A 27 25.81 -18.73 14.67
C SER A 27 25.35 -17.37 15.21
N LYS A 28 24.12 -16.98 14.92
CA LYS A 28 23.48 -15.77 15.46
C LYS A 28 22.97 -15.91 16.89
N LEU A 29 23.02 -17.09 17.47
CA LEU A 29 22.65 -17.37 18.87
C LEU A 29 23.80 -17.05 19.87
N ARG A 30 24.69 -16.13 19.51
CA ARG A 30 25.90 -15.80 20.33
C ARG A 30 25.62 -15.14 21.67
N GLU A 31 24.39 -14.82 22.00
CA GLU A 31 24.00 -14.14 23.26
C GLU A 31 23.15 -15.04 24.18
N ILE A 32 23.46 -16.34 24.24
CA ILE A 32 22.80 -17.24 25.16
C ILE A 32 23.72 -17.46 26.35
N ASP A 33 23.44 -16.77 27.45
CA ASP A 33 24.08 -17.05 28.71
C ASP A 33 23.44 -18.27 29.40
N GLN A 34 24.28 -19.24 29.77
CA GLN A 34 23.85 -20.41 30.47
C GLN A 34 23.99 -20.15 31.98
N ILE A 35 22.91 -19.82 32.65
CA ILE A 35 22.85 -19.63 34.10
C ILE A 35 22.01 -20.77 34.69
N ASN A 36 22.62 -21.58 35.54
CA ASN A 36 21.97 -22.70 36.23
C ASN A 36 21.26 -23.72 35.34
N GLY A 37 21.83 -24.05 34.18
CA GLY A 37 21.23 -24.99 33.22
C GLY A 37 20.03 -24.45 32.43
N LEU A 38 19.71 -23.18 32.60
CA LEU A 38 18.64 -22.49 31.84
C LEU A 38 19.25 -21.49 30.87
N PHE A 39 18.78 -21.51 29.64
CA PHE A 39 19.15 -20.52 28.64
C PHE A 39 18.35 -19.23 28.84
N LYS A 40 19.02 -18.13 29.09
CA LYS A 40 18.43 -16.80 29.23
C LYS A 40 18.81 -15.98 28.02
N ILE A 41 17.83 -15.53 27.25
CA ILE A 41 18.03 -14.56 26.18
C ILE A 41 17.77 -13.18 26.76
N GLU A 42 18.79 -12.36 26.88
CA GLU A 42 18.58 -10.94 27.11
C GLU A 42 18.07 -10.30 25.82
N LYS A 43 16.77 -10.13 25.74
CA LYS A 43 16.19 -9.21 24.76
C LYS A 43 16.60 -7.80 25.17
N LYS A 44 17.65 -7.24 24.55
CA LYS A 44 17.83 -5.79 24.59
C LYS A 44 16.50 -5.16 24.20
N PRO A 45 15.92 -4.27 25.02
CA PRO A 45 14.71 -3.58 24.64
C PRO A 45 15.07 -2.72 23.44
N THR A 46 14.78 -3.19 22.26
CA THR A 46 14.76 -2.34 21.07
C THR A 46 13.65 -1.33 21.31
N ARG A 47 14.02 -0.12 21.72
CA ARG A 47 13.15 1.04 21.68
C ARG A 47 12.59 1.07 20.29
N ARG A 48 11.35 0.57 20.12
CA ARG A 48 10.58 0.76 18.90
C ARG A 48 10.41 2.26 18.74
N LYS A 49 11.29 2.90 17.96
CA LYS A 49 10.99 4.21 17.41
C LYS A 49 9.69 4.02 16.63
N ASN A 50 8.69 4.81 16.93
CA ASN A 50 7.51 4.91 16.07
C ASN A 50 8.04 5.36 14.71
N LYS A 51 8.22 4.43 13.78
CA LYS A 51 8.63 4.72 12.42
C LYS A 51 7.49 5.47 11.75
N SER A 52 7.79 6.56 11.08
CA SER A 52 6.83 7.25 10.23
C SER A 52 6.57 6.43 8.96
N ILE A 53 5.50 6.73 8.23
CA ILE A 53 5.23 6.10 6.92
C ILE A 53 6.43 6.32 5.99
N GLN A 54 7.07 7.49 6.05
CA GLN A 54 8.23 7.86 5.25
C GLN A 54 9.45 6.97 5.57
N ASP A 55 9.64 6.55 6.84
CA ASP A 55 10.71 5.64 7.23
C ASP A 55 10.49 4.24 6.63
N TYR A 56 9.25 3.74 6.63
CA TYR A 56 8.90 2.49 5.97
C TYR A 56 9.07 2.60 4.45
N GLU A 57 8.64 3.72 3.87
CA GLU A 57 8.76 3.99 2.45
C GLU A 57 10.22 4.01 1.99
N SER A 58 11.13 4.68 2.72
CA SER A 58 12.55 4.72 2.41
C SER A 58 13.22 3.35 2.50
N GLU A 59 12.84 2.53 3.47
CA GLU A 59 13.34 1.17 3.63
C GLU A 59 12.91 0.25 2.47
N PHE A 60 11.69 0.46 1.92
CA PHE A 60 11.17 -0.30 0.78
C PHE A 60 11.70 0.19 -0.58
N VAL A 61 12.05 1.47 -0.73
CA VAL A 61 12.49 2.07 -1.99
C VAL A 61 13.97 1.83 -2.28
N SER A 62 14.81 1.56 -1.28
CA SER A 62 16.27 1.47 -1.42
C SER A 62 16.80 0.24 -2.19
N MET A 63 15.95 -0.52 -2.88
CA MET A 63 16.37 -1.70 -3.65
C MET A 63 16.18 -1.50 -5.15
N ASP A 64 17.28 -1.62 -5.86
CA ASP A 64 17.44 -1.44 -7.29
C ASP A 64 16.48 -2.26 -8.17
N SER A 65 16.04 -1.60 -9.23
CA SER A 65 15.08 -2.08 -10.22
C SER A 65 15.79 -2.76 -11.39
N LYS A 66 15.35 -3.93 -11.81
CA LYS A 66 15.30 -4.30 -13.24
C LYS A 66 14.29 -5.43 -13.48
N LYS A 67 13.26 -5.12 -14.29
CA LYS A 67 12.30 -6.01 -14.98
C LYS A 67 11.39 -6.85 -14.10
N ALA A 68 10.16 -6.41 -13.89
CA ALA A 68 8.99 -7.31 -13.72
C ALA A 68 7.66 -6.56 -13.56
N THR A 69 6.59 -7.21 -13.93
CA THR A 69 5.21 -7.04 -13.46
C THR A 69 5.22 -6.68 -11.99
N LEU A 70 4.14 -6.24 -11.39
CA LEU A 70 4.12 -6.00 -9.95
C LEU A 70 4.92 -7.11 -9.24
N ARG A 71 6.15 -6.80 -8.80
CA ARG A 71 7.01 -7.75 -8.08
C ARG A 71 6.61 -7.73 -6.64
N ILE A 72 6.30 -8.89 -6.12
CA ILE A 72 5.96 -9.09 -4.72
C ILE A 72 7.13 -9.83 -4.07
N GLY A 73 7.90 -9.16 -3.20
CA GLY A 73 9.07 -9.74 -2.55
C GLY A 73 10.26 -9.99 -3.50
N ASP A 74 11.38 -10.41 -2.94
CA ASP A 74 12.60 -10.65 -3.73
C ASP A 74 12.54 -11.96 -4.54
N ASP A 75 11.68 -12.93 -4.13
CA ASP A 75 11.62 -14.30 -4.70
C ASP A 75 10.21 -14.77 -5.11
N PHE A 76 9.18 -13.92 -5.04
CA PHE A 76 7.81 -14.33 -5.27
C PHE A 76 7.35 -14.10 -6.72
N GLN A 77 7.73 -14.99 -7.62
CA GLN A 77 7.10 -15.11 -8.94
C GLN A 77 5.92 -16.08 -8.84
N GLY A 78 4.72 -15.62 -9.20
CA GLY A 78 3.55 -16.50 -9.36
C GLY A 78 2.54 -16.53 -8.22
N PHE A 79 2.58 -15.58 -7.27
CA PHE A 79 1.49 -15.45 -6.30
C PHE A 79 0.35 -14.61 -6.86
N ASP A 80 -0.87 -15.10 -6.67
CA ASP A 80 -2.07 -14.33 -6.95
C ASP A 80 -2.17 -13.16 -5.96
N TYR A 81 -2.37 -11.97 -6.49
CA TYR A 81 -2.59 -10.78 -5.72
C TYR A 81 -3.85 -10.04 -6.17
N GLN A 82 -4.42 -9.29 -5.28
CA GLN A 82 -5.58 -8.44 -5.54
C GLN A 82 -5.25 -6.98 -5.24
N MET A 83 -5.84 -6.08 -6.02
CA MET A 83 -5.77 -4.66 -5.71
C MET A 83 -6.76 -4.31 -4.61
N ALA A 84 -6.28 -3.64 -3.55
CA ALA A 84 -7.15 -3.22 -2.47
C ALA A 84 -8.08 -2.10 -2.95
N LYS A 85 -9.37 -2.20 -2.64
CA LYS A 85 -10.37 -1.20 -3.05
C LYS A 85 -10.26 0.10 -2.26
N CYS A 86 -9.74 0.04 -1.04
CA CYS A 86 -9.62 1.20 -0.13
C CYS A 86 -8.72 2.33 -0.65
N CYS A 87 -7.86 2.08 -1.62
CA CYS A 87 -6.91 3.10 -2.08
C CYS A 87 -6.69 3.18 -3.61
N ASN A 88 -7.32 2.31 -4.41
CA ASN A 88 -7.31 2.36 -5.88
C ASN A 88 -5.92 2.68 -6.46
N GLN A 89 -5.02 1.70 -6.40
CA GLN A 89 -3.62 1.84 -6.82
C GLN A 89 -3.52 1.92 -8.35
N ILE A 90 -2.67 2.81 -8.83
CA ILE A 90 -2.33 2.94 -10.25
C ILE A 90 -0.83 2.83 -10.46
N PRO A 91 -0.37 2.51 -11.68
CA PRO A 91 1.07 2.49 -11.99
C PRO A 91 1.74 3.82 -11.62
N GLY A 92 2.94 3.73 -11.02
CA GLY A 92 3.67 4.88 -10.50
C GLY A 92 3.43 5.15 -9.01
N ASP A 93 2.35 4.62 -8.41
CA ASP A 93 2.17 4.72 -6.96
C ASP A 93 3.25 3.92 -6.21
N LYS A 94 3.69 4.42 -5.08
CA LYS A 94 4.47 3.62 -4.14
C LYS A 94 3.55 2.66 -3.41
N VAL A 95 3.80 1.35 -3.57
CA VAL A 95 2.90 0.28 -3.11
C VAL A 95 3.62 -0.76 -2.25
N PHE A 96 2.84 -1.43 -1.42
CA PHE A 96 3.27 -2.61 -0.66
C PHE A 96 2.20 -3.69 -0.72
N GLY A 97 2.60 -4.95 -0.54
CA GLY A 97 1.68 -6.07 -0.40
C GLY A 97 1.37 -6.33 1.08
N PHE A 98 0.14 -6.66 1.39
CA PHE A 98 -0.31 -7.09 2.70
C PHE A 98 -0.88 -8.51 2.63
N ILE A 99 -0.34 -9.43 3.43
CA ILE A 99 -0.79 -10.82 3.48
C ILE A 99 -2.05 -10.87 4.34
N THR A 100 -3.20 -11.13 3.71
CA THR A 100 -4.47 -11.31 4.41
C THR A 100 -4.64 -12.75 4.91
N VAL A 101 -5.59 -13.00 5.77
CA VAL A 101 -5.88 -14.35 6.28
C VAL A 101 -6.63 -15.18 5.24
N SER A 102 -7.57 -14.58 4.53
CA SER A 102 -8.53 -15.27 3.67
C SER A 102 -8.37 -15.01 2.17
N SER A 103 -7.81 -13.84 1.79
CA SER A 103 -7.86 -13.34 0.40
C SER A 103 -6.48 -13.27 -0.28
N GLY A 104 -5.44 -13.89 0.30
CA GLY A 104 -4.09 -13.87 -0.25
C GLY A 104 -3.40 -12.51 -0.05
N ILE A 105 -2.69 -12.03 -1.07
CA ILE A 105 -1.93 -10.78 -1.01
C ILE A 105 -2.78 -9.64 -1.55
N LYS A 106 -2.98 -8.60 -0.74
CA LYS A 106 -3.62 -7.35 -1.19
C LYS A 106 -2.58 -6.25 -1.35
N ILE A 107 -2.64 -5.54 -2.47
CA ILE A 107 -1.72 -4.45 -2.77
C ILE A 107 -2.34 -3.14 -2.29
N HIS A 108 -1.58 -2.38 -1.50
CA HIS A 108 -1.97 -1.07 -0.98
C HIS A 108 -0.95 0.00 -1.36
N ARG A 109 -1.40 1.26 -1.41
CA ARG A 109 -0.49 2.41 -1.48
C ARG A 109 0.07 2.72 -0.09
N PHE A 110 1.28 3.27 -0.02
CA PHE A 110 1.87 3.71 1.25
C PHE A 110 1.04 4.80 1.94
N ASN A 111 0.41 5.67 1.18
CA ASN A 111 -0.49 6.71 1.71
C ASN A 111 -1.97 6.28 1.77
N CYS A 112 -2.24 4.99 1.81
CA CYS A 112 -3.56 4.45 2.12
C CYS A 112 -3.95 4.79 3.57
N PRO A 113 -5.20 5.16 3.85
CA PRO A 113 -5.66 5.39 5.23
C PRO A 113 -5.38 4.23 6.18
N ASN A 114 -5.44 3.00 5.67
CA ASN A 114 -5.19 1.78 6.45
C ASN A 114 -3.70 1.42 6.61
N ALA A 115 -2.80 2.03 5.83
CA ALA A 115 -1.37 1.67 5.81
C ALA A 115 -0.69 1.86 7.17
N VAL A 116 -1.04 2.91 7.91
CA VAL A 116 -0.48 3.19 9.24
C VAL A 116 -0.74 2.02 10.19
N ASN A 117 -1.97 1.54 10.24
CA ASN A 117 -2.34 0.41 11.09
C ASN A 117 -1.66 -0.89 10.66
N MET A 118 -1.62 -1.16 9.35
CA MET A 118 -0.99 -2.35 8.81
C MET A 118 0.51 -2.38 9.13
N MET A 119 1.21 -1.28 8.90
CA MET A 119 2.65 -1.19 9.10
C MET A 119 3.04 -1.11 10.57
N SER A 120 2.25 -0.46 11.42
CA SER A 120 2.57 -0.32 12.85
C SER A 120 2.22 -1.56 13.67
N LYS A 121 1.08 -2.18 13.41
CA LYS A 121 0.57 -3.32 14.19
C LYS A 121 0.92 -4.68 13.59
N MET A 122 0.99 -4.77 12.25
CA MET A 122 1.12 -6.02 11.51
C MET A 122 2.25 -5.98 10.47
N ALA A 123 3.36 -5.32 10.78
CA ALA A 123 4.50 -5.16 9.87
C ALA A 123 5.03 -6.50 9.31
N TYR A 124 4.92 -7.60 10.09
CA TYR A 124 5.33 -8.94 9.68
C TYR A 124 4.50 -9.53 8.53
N ARG A 125 3.35 -8.93 8.21
CA ARG A 125 2.47 -9.29 7.08
C ARG A 125 2.68 -8.37 5.87
N CYS A 126 3.46 -7.30 6.03
CA CYS A 126 3.77 -6.37 4.94
C CYS A 126 4.95 -6.90 4.14
N ILE A 127 4.79 -6.94 2.83
CA ILE A 127 5.80 -7.40 1.88
C ILE A 127 6.06 -6.33 0.83
N LYS A 128 7.27 -6.32 0.28
CA LYS A 128 7.65 -5.39 -0.77
C LYS A 128 6.85 -5.66 -2.05
N ALA A 129 6.36 -4.61 -2.67
CA ALA A 129 5.70 -4.66 -3.97
C ALA A 129 6.13 -3.47 -4.83
N ARG A 130 6.28 -3.68 -6.15
CA ARG A 130 6.65 -2.64 -7.12
C ARG A 130 5.94 -2.87 -8.44
N TRP A 131 5.59 -1.77 -9.10
CA TRP A 131 5.05 -1.82 -10.45
C TRP A 131 6.13 -2.25 -11.45
N LYS A 132 5.71 -2.97 -12.48
CA LYS A 132 6.49 -3.19 -13.68
C LYS A 132 6.40 -1.96 -14.58
N SER A 133 7.52 -1.59 -15.17
CA SER A 133 7.61 -0.40 -16.02
C SER A 133 6.86 -0.49 -17.35
N ASP A 134 6.40 -1.67 -17.76
CA ASP A 134 5.87 -1.90 -19.11
C ASP A 134 4.36 -2.17 -19.16
N ASP A 135 3.65 -2.11 -18.03
CA ASP A 135 2.20 -2.33 -18.00
C ASP A 135 1.44 -1.03 -18.34
N MET A 136 1.25 -0.78 -19.63
CA MET A 136 0.36 0.28 -20.16
C MET A 136 -1.13 -0.13 -20.03
N VAL A 137 -1.53 -0.57 -18.84
CA VAL A 137 -2.92 -0.97 -18.58
C VAL A 137 -3.64 0.16 -17.85
N GLU A 138 -4.74 0.60 -18.43
CA GLU A 138 -5.62 1.58 -17.79
C GLU A 138 -6.13 1.06 -16.44
N ARG A 139 -6.05 1.90 -15.43
CA ARG A 139 -6.53 1.62 -14.08
C ARG A 139 -7.52 2.67 -13.62
N VAL A 140 -8.47 2.24 -12.80
CA VAL A 140 -9.45 3.16 -12.21
C VAL A 140 -8.78 3.98 -11.12
N ALA A 141 -8.74 5.29 -11.31
CA ALA A 141 -8.43 6.24 -10.25
C ALA A 141 -9.72 6.91 -9.77
N ALA A 142 -9.89 7.02 -8.45
CA ALA A 142 -11.01 7.72 -7.87
C ALA A 142 -10.55 9.03 -7.23
N ILE A 143 -11.20 10.12 -7.60
CA ILE A 143 -10.90 11.48 -7.16
C ILE A 143 -12.14 12.05 -6.48
N LYS A 144 -11.93 12.70 -5.35
CA LYS A 144 -12.92 13.49 -4.63
C LYS A 144 -12.55 14.97 -4.75
N ILE A 145 -13.48 15.77 -5.21
CA ILE A 145 -13.36 17.22 -5.36
C ILE A 145 -14.27 17.86 -4.33
N ILE A 146 -13.74 18.80 -3.57
CA ILE A 146 -14.51 19.57 -2.59
C ILE A 146 -14.35 21.05 -2.91
N GLY A 147 -15.45 21.77 -2.91
CA GLY A 147 -15.44 23.19 -3.25
C GLY A 147 -16.69 23.92 -2.80
N ILE A 148 -16.82 25.17 -3.25
CA ILE A 148 -18.01 26.00 -3.08
C ILE A 148 -18.89 25.80 -4.30
N ASP A 149 -20.16 25.54 -4.08
CA ASP A 149 -21.11 25.36 -5.17
C ASP A 149 -21.25 26.65 -5.99
N GLN A 150 -20.99 26.53 -7.29
CA GLN A 150 -21.06 27.64 -8.23
C GLN A 150 -21.71 27.17 -9.52
N PHE A 151 -22.48 28.08 -10.13
CA PHE A 151 -23.09 27.80 -11.43
C PHE A 151 -22.05 27.44 -12.48
N GLY A 152 -22.28 26.32 -13.18
CA GLY A 152 -21.40 25.84 -14.25
C GLY A 152 -20.15 25.06 -13.79
N LEU A 153 -19.95 24.83 -12.46
CA LEU A 153 -18.79 24.09 -11.95
C LEU A 153 -18.70 22.67 -12.53
N VAL A 154 -19.83 21.95 -12.57
CA VAL A 154 -19.89 20.59 -13.12
C VAL A 154 -19.51 20.57 -14.60
N ASN A 155 -19.96 21.56 -15.38
CA ASN A 155 -19.61 21.67 -16.79
C ASN A 155 -18.11 21.87 -16.99
N LYS A 156 -17.49 22.76 -16.21
CA LYS A 156 -16.03 22.98 -16.27
C LYS A 156 -15.26 21.70 -15.94
N ILE A 157 -15.67 20.96 -14.90
CA ILE A 157 -15.03 19.69 -14.51
C ILE A 157 -15.16 18.63 -15.61
N THR A 158 -16.34 18.48 -16.20
CA THR A 158 -16.56 17.49 -17.27
C THR A 158 -15.83 17.87 -18.56
N GLU A 159 -15.73 19.16 -18.87
CA GLU A 159 -14.98 19.67 -20.02
C GLU A 159 -13.48 19.37 -19.90
N ILE A 160 -12.90 19.55 -18.73
CA ILE A 160 -11.48 19.20 -18.45
C ILE A 160 -11.23 17.72 -18.74
N ILE A 161 -12.09 16.85 -18.21
CA ILE A 161 -11.94 15.39 -18.39
C ILE A 161 -12.01 15.00 -19.87
N SER A 162 -13.05 15.49 -20.58
CA SER A 162 -13.39 15.00 -21.91
C SER A 162 -12.60 15.70 -23.01
N ASN A 163 -12.36 17.01 -22.90
CA ASN A 163 -11.82 17.81 -23.98
C ASN A 163 -10.37 18.21 -23.79
N GLN A 164 -9.93 18.48 -22.56
CA GLN A 164 -8.58 18.95 -22.34
C GLN A 164 -7.59 17.79 -22.10
N ILE A 165 -7.97 16.80 -21.30
CA ILE A 165 -7.08 15.69 -20.96
C ILE A 165 -7.44 14.41 -21.70
N ASN A 166 -8.66 14.34 -22.26
CA ASN A 166 -9.16 13.21 -23.05
C ASN A 166 -9.08 11.88 -22.29
N ILE A 167 -9.56 11.87 -21.04
CA ILE A 167 -9.60 10.71 -20.16
C ILE A 167 -10.99 10.07 -20.17
N ASN A 168 -11.04 8.74 -20.23
CA ASN A 168 -12.27 8.00 -20.09
C ASN A 168 -12.81 8.08 -18.66
N MET A 169 -14.03 8.59 -18.50
CA MET A 169 -14.74 8.65 -17.23
C MET A 169 -15.57 7.38 -17.03
N LYS A 170 -15.40 6.73 -15.87
CA LYS A 170 -16.15 5.53 -15.50
C LYS A 170 -17.42 5.85 -14.72
N SER A 171 -17.35 6.80 -13.81
CA SER A 171 -18.51 7.28 -13.04
C SER A 171 -18.27 8.68 -12.52
N ILE A 172 -19.36 9.41 -12.32
CA ILE A 172 -19.35 10.74 -11.75
C ILE A 172 -20.59 10.89 -10.86
N SER A 173 -20.42 11.48 -9.68
CA SER A 173 -21.52 11.90 -8.81
C SER A 173 -21.18 13.23 -8.17
N PHE A 174 -22.19 14.06 -8.02
CA PHE A 174 -22.07 15.36 -7.38
C PHE A 174 -23.17 15.51 -6.33
N GLU A 175 -22.79 16.03 -5.19
CA GLU A 175 -23.68 16.34 -4.07
C GLU A 175 -23.40 17.76 -3.59
N THR A 176 -24.44 18.53 -3.31
CA THR A 176 -24.32 19.88 -2.75
C THR A 176 -25.11 19.95 -1.46
N ASN A 177 -24.44 20.33 -0.37
CA ASN A 177 -25.03 20.55 0.93
C ASN A 177 -24.54 21.88 1.49
N ASP A 178 -25.46 22.76 1.88
CA ASP A 178 -25.17 24.06 2.50
C ASP A 178 -24.15 24.91 1.73
N GLY A 179 -24.22 24.90 0.38
CA GLY A 179 -23.30 25.63 -0.49
C GLY A 179 -21.91 24.98 -0.65
N VAL A 180 -21.69 23.83 -0.04
CA VAL A 180 -20.49 23.00 -0.25
C VAL A 180 -20.79 21.96 -1.32
N PHE A 181 -19.95 21.95 -2.33
CA PHE A 181 -19.97 20.98 -3.41
C PHE A 181 -19.01 19.82 -3.12
N GLU A 182 -19.49 18.60 -3.27
CA GLU A 182 -18.67 17.40 -3.23
C GLU A 182 -18.86 16.59 -4.53
N GLY A 183 -17.78 16.44 -5.31
CA GLY A 183 -17.75 15.62 -6.51
C GLY A 183 -16.93 14.34 -6.28
N ARG A 184 -17.48 13.19 -6.68
CA ARG A 184 -16.77 11.90 -6.70
C ARG A 184 -16.69 11.40 -8.12
N ILE A 185 -15.48 11.26 -8.64
CA ILE A 185 -15.21 10.93 -10.03
C ILE A 185 -14.29 9.71 -10.10
N LYS A 186 -14.67 8.72 -10.90
CA LYS A 186 -13.81 7.59 -11.25
C LYS A 186 -13.41 7.73 -12.71
N VAL A 187 -12.11 7.78 -12.98
CA VAL A 187 -11.50 7.92 -14.30
C VAL A 187 -10.57 6.75 -14.60
N LEU A 188 -10.31 6.49 -15.89
CA LEU A 188 -9.32 5.51 -16.34
C LEU A 188 -8.02 6.23 -16.67
N VAL A 189 -6.95 5.90 -15.97
CA VAL A 189 -5.62 6.50 -16.16
C VAL A 189 -4.56 5.43 -16.35
N TYR A 190 -3.49 5.75 -17.03
CA TYR A 190 -2.37 4.84 -17.25
C TYR A 190 -1.38 4.85 -16.07
N ASP A 191 -1.14 6.03 -15.49
CA ASP A 191 -0.14 6.21 -14.43
C ASP A 191 -0.45 7.42 -13.53
N THR A 192 0.44 7.66 -12.56
CA THR A 192 0.35 8.79 -11.65
C THR A 192 0.54 10.14 -12.36
N GLY A 193 1.37 10.22 -13.40
CA GLY A 193 1.59 11.46 -14.16
C GLY A 193 0.31 11.94 -14.84
N HIS A 194 -0.41 11.02 -15.46
CA HIS A 194 -1.71 11.31 -16.08
C HIS A 194 -2.75 11.79 -15.07
N LEU A 195 -2.78 11.16 -13.87
CA LEU A 195 -3.66 11.57 -12.78
C LEU A 195 -3.26 12.92 -12.17
N GLU A 196 -1.97 13.20 -12.02
CA GLU A 196 -1.47 14.47 -11.52
C GLU A 196 -1.79 15.64 -12.44
N GLN A 197 -1.75 15.41 -13.76
CA GLN A 197 -2.18 16.41 -14.73
C GLN A 197 -3.67 16.75 -14.52
N LEU A 198 -4.53 15.75 -14.43
CA LEU A 198 -5.97 15.95 -14.17
C LEU A 198 -6.23 16.68 -12.85
N THR A 199 -5.50 16.30 -11.79
CA THR A 199 -5.64 16.93 -10.48
C THR A 199 -5.28 18.41 -10.52
N ARG A 200 -4.19 18.77 -11.20
CA ARG A 200 -3.76 20.18 -11.38
C ARG A 200 -4.80 21.02 -12.11
N GLU A 201 -5.39 20.48 -13.18
CA GLU A 201 -6.43 21.21 -13.90
C GLU A 201 -7.68 21.42 -13.04
N PHE A 202 -8.07 20.42 -12.23
CA PHE A 202 -9.19 20.59 -11.30
C PHE A 202 -8.91 21.63 -10.23
N GLU A 203 -7.69 21.72 -9.71
CA GLU A 203 -7.28 22.71 -8.70
C GLU A 203 -7.33 24.16 -9.22
N GLN A 204 -7.23 24.35 -10.54
CA GLN A 204 -7.34 25.67 -11.18
C GLN A 204 -8.78 26.11 -11.38
N VAL A 205 -9.75 25.21 -11.25
CA VAL A 205 -11.17 25.56 -11.43
C VAL A 205 -11.65 26.45 -10.29
N GLU A 206 -12.17 27.61 -10.63
CA GLU A 206 -12.76 28.52 -9.65
C GLU A 206 -13.87 27.82 -8.88
N GLY A 207 -13.85 27.95 -7.54
CA GLY A 207 -14.77 27.26 -6.62
C GLY A 207 -14.23 25.97 -6.05
N VAL A 208 -13.29 25.27 -6.71
CA VAL A 208 -12.62 24.10 -6.16
C VAL A 208 -11.66 24.52 -5.06
N LYS A 209 -11.75 23.86 -3.91
CA LYS A 209 -10.91 24.12 -2.72
C LYS A 209 -9.95 22.98 -2.44
N ARG A 210 -10.32 21.75 -2.78
CA ARG A 210 -9.51 20.58 -2.51
C ARG A 210 -9.80 19.46 -3.49
N VAL A 211 -8.75 18.85 -3.99
CA VAL A 211 -8.79 17.64 -4.81
C VAL A 211 -7.99 16.56 -4.10
N VAL A 212 -8.58 15.39 -3.87
CA VAL A 212 -7.92 14.28 -3.18
C VAL A 212 -8.24 12.97 -3.87
N ARG A 213 -7.29 12.03 -3.81
CA ARG A 213 -7.58 10.65 -4.21
C ARG A 213 -8.46 10.00 -3.15
N TRP A 214 -9.48 9.32 -3.61
CA TRP A 214 -10.44 8.63 -2.78
C TRP A 214 -10.37 7.12 -3.01
N GLY A 215 -10.72 6.32 -2.00
CA GLY A 215 -10.89 4.88 -2.04
C GLY A 215 -12.21 4.48 -1.40
N GLU A 216 -12.74 3.31 -1.73
CA GLU A 216 -13.87 2.74 -1.02
C GLU A 216 -13.41 2.35 0.38
N GLU A 217 -14.14 2.73 1.42
CA GLU A 217 -13.86 2.27 2.78
C GLU A 217 -14.14 0.78 2.84
N GLU A 218 -13.09 -0.03 2.86
CA GLU A 218 -13.21 -1.44 3.24
C GLU A 218 -12.92 -1.54 4.74
N SER A 219 -13.95 -1.85 5.52
CA SER A 219 -13.79 -2.35 6.89
C SER A 219 -13.29 -3.79 6.81
N GLU A 220 -12.00 -3.99 6.57
CA GLU A 220 -11.38 -5.31 6.58
C GLU A 220 -10.54 -5.48 7.85
N TYR A 221 -11.22 -5.68 8.95
CA TYR A 221 -10.65 -6.26 10.16
C TYR A 221 -11.55 -7.41 10.62
N ASP A 222 -11.56 -8.51 9.84
CA ASP A 222 -11.94 -9.83 10.31
C ASP A 222 -10.72 -10.76 10.28
#